data_51a14b236bfab13ba3af61496bd2dc26
#
_entry.id   51a14b236bfab13ba3af61496bd2dc26
#
_cell.length_a   1.000
_cell.length_b   1.000
_cell.length_c   1.000
_cell.angle_alpha   90.00
_cell.angle_beta   90.00
_cell.angle_gamma   90.00
#
_symmetry.space_group_name_H-M   'P 1'
#
loop_
_entity.id
_entity.type
_entity.pdbx_description
1 polymer ?
#
loop_
_entity_poly.entity_id
_entity_poly.type
_entity_poly.pdbx_seq_one_letter_code
_entity_poly.pdbx_strand_id
1 'polypeptide(L)'
;TRQQSSAASDVYKRQFIFYERVDNEFELRRGFNIKENANVLFVEDVITTGKSTNECLEKLKPLNINLLGIAAIVDRSNHKLFKDHNVISVLKLDIPIYDPNNLPDDLNKIPATKPGSRVI
;
A
#
# COMPACT_ATOMS: atom_id res chain seq x y z
N THR A 1 0.28 -23.47 7.21
CA THR A 1 0.48 -22.21 6.45
C THR A 1 1.77 -21.58 6.90
N ARG A 2 2.78 -21.60 6.03
CA ARG A 2 4.13 -21.08 6.29
C ARG A 2 4.07 -19.56 6.53
N GLN A 3 4.64 -19.13 7.67
CA GLN A 3 5.17 -17.77 7.77
C GLN A 3 6.19 -17.60 6.63
N GLN A 4 5.87 -16.76 5.67
CA GLN A 4 6.89 -16.31 4.74
C GLN A 4 7.67 -15.18 5.44
N SER A 5 8.66 -15.55 6.26
CA SER A 5 9.74 -14.63 6.53
C SER A 5 10.55 -14.53 5.23
N SER A 6 10.75 -13.34 4.70
CA SER A 6 11.71 -13.18 3.63
C SER A 6 13.10 -13.54 4.16
N ALA A 7 13.91 -14.27 3.40
CA ALA A 7 15.27 -14.66 3.82
C ALA A 7 16.11 -13.46 4.29
N ALA A 8 15.86 -12.26 3.73
CA ALA A 8 16.49 -11.02 4.16
C ALA A 8 16.08 -10.56 5.58
N SER A 9 14.86 -10.87 6.00
CA SER A 9 14.36 -10.55 7.35
C SER A 9 15.16 -11.30 8.43
N ASP A 10 15.47 -12.55 8.18
CA ASP A 10 16.18 -13.37 9.16
C ASP A 10 17.66 -12.97 9.32
N VAL A 11 18.32 -12.60 8.23
CA VAL A 11 19.72 -12.18 8.22
C VAL A 11 19.94 -10.89 9.00
N TYR A 12 19.02 -9.93 8.89
CA TYR A 12 19.18 -8.61 9.53
C TYR A 12 18.34 -8.43 10.80
N LYS A 13 17.74 -9.50 11.32
CA LYS A 13 16.82 -9.45 12.49
C LYS A 13 15.69 -8.44 12.28
N ARG A 14 15.22 -8.33 11.05
CA ARG A 14 14.04 -7.51 10.69
C ARG A 14 12.81 -8.38 10.75
N GLN A 15 11.72 -7.81 11.22
CA GLN A 15 10.42 -8.47 11.19
C GLN A 15 9.62 -7.98 10.00
N PHE A 16 9.11 -8.91 9.20
CA PHE A 16 8.14 -8.62 8.15
C PHE A 16 6.75 -8.98 8.68
N ILE A 17 5.86 -8.00 8.67
CA ILE A 17 4.45 -8.15 9.06
C ILE A 17 3.57 -7.52 8.00
N PHE A 18 2.33 -7.93 7.93
CA PHE A 18 1.42 -7.42 6.92
C PHE A 18 0.00 -7.23 7.45
N TYR A 19 -0.71 -6.31 6.82
CA TYR A 19 -2.13 -6.14 6.97
C TYR A 19 -2.87 -7.01 5.97
N GLU A 20 -3.95 -7.62 6.40
CA GLU A 20 -4.92 -8.28 5.52
C GLU A 20 -6.26 -7.60 5.66
N ARG A 21 -7.04 -7.57 4.57
CA ARG A 21 -8.40 -7.04 4.61
C ARG A 21 -9.37 -8.11 5.10
N VAL A 22 -10.00 -7.84 6.23
CA VAL A 22 -11.02 -8.69 6.85
C VAL A 22 -12.28 -7.86 6.98
N ASP A 23 -13.39 -8.31 6.44
CA ASP A 23 -14.69 -7.60 6.50
C ASP A 23 -14.58 -6.11 6.11
N ASN A 24 -13.82 -5.83 5.05
CA ASN A 24 -13.49 -4.50 4.53
C ASN A 24 -12.57 -3.63 5.38
N GLU A 25 -12.06 -4.11 6.50
CA GLU A 25 -11.07 -3.41 7.31
C GLU A 25 -9.69 -4.05 7.23
N PHE A 26 -8.65 -3.23 7.37
CA PHE A 26 -7.29 -3.76 7.47
C PHE A 26 -6.99 -4.19 8.91
N GLU A 27 -6.51 -5.40 9.07
CA GLU A 27 -6.11 -5.98 10.34
C GLU A 27 -4.70 -6.58 10.27
N LEU A 28 -3.94 -6.43 11.36
CA LEU A 28 -2.71 -7.19 11.54
C LEU A 28 -3.08 -8.64 11.84
N ARG A 29 -2.70 -9.54 10.96
CA ARG A 29 -3.10 -10.95 11.09
C ARG A 29 -2.03 -11.81 11.74
N ARG A 30 -2.50 -13.00 12.17
CA ARG A 30 -1.65 -14.10 12.66
C ARG A 30 -0.89 -13.78 13.94
N GLY A 31 -1.47 -12.96 14.81
CA GLY A 31 -0.84 -12.62 16.09
C GLY A 31 0.42 -11.77 15.96
N PHE A 32 0.61 -11.10 14.83
CA PHE A 32 1.67 -10.11 14.71
C PHE A 32 1.44 -8.98 15.69
N ASN A 33 2.50 -8.62 16.38
CA ASN A 33 2.51 -7.47 17.27
C ASN A 33 3.72 -6.60 16.94
N ILE A 34 3.49 -5.30 16.87
CA ILE A 34 4.55 -4.32 16.70
C ILE A 34 4.98 -3.85 18.09
N LYS A 35 6.25 -4.03 18.40
CA LYS A 35 6.80 -3.62 19.68
C LYS A 35 6.76 -2.09 19.82
N GLU A 36 6.56 -1.61 21.04
CA GLU A 36 6.71 -0.19 21.34
C GLU A 36 8.09 0.33 20.92
N ASN A 37 8.13 1.56 20.47
CA ASN A 37 9.31 2.25 19.97
C ASN A 37 10.03 1.55 18.80
N ALA A 38 9.33 0.61 18.12
CA ALA A 38 9.89 -0.02 16.94
C ALA A 38 10.01 0.99 15.78
N ASN A 39 11.10 0.88 15.02
CA ASN A 39 11.24 1.56 13.75
C ASN A 39 10.48 0.78 12.69
N VAL A 40 9.49 1.42 12.08
CA VAL A 40 8.58 0.81 11.09
C VAL A 40 8.74 1.51 9.74
N LEU A 41 8.95 0.75 8.69
CA LEU A 41 8.81 1.19 7.31
C LEU A 41 7.54 0.58 6.74
N PHE A 42 6.61 1.43 6.30
CA PHE A 42 5.42 0.96 5.58
C PHE A 42 5.78 0.68 4.13
N VAL A 43 5.40 -0.49 3.62
CA VAL A 43 5.73 -0.91 2.25
C VAL A 43 4.46 -1.27 1.50
N GLU A 44 4.32 -0.73 0.28
CA GLU A 44 3.19 -0.94 -0.62
C GLU A 44 3.71 -1.42 -1.99
N ASP A 45 2.94 -2.20 -2.72
CA ASP A 45 3.26 -2.53 -4.09
C ASP A 45 2.98 -1.36 -5.04
N VAL A 46 1.77 -0.81 -5.01
CA VAL A 46 1.35 0.29 -5.89
C VAL A 46 0.54 1.33 -5.12
N ILE A 47 1.03 2.56 -5.11
CA ILE A 47 0.28 3.72 -4.60
C ILE A 47 -0.44 4.40 -5.77
N THR A 48 -1.77 4.48 -5.68
CA THR A 48 -2.61 5.24 -6.61
C THR A 48 -3.28 6.42 -5.92
N THR A 49 -4.42 6.22 -5.30
CA THR A 49 -5.14 7.23 -4.51
C THR A 49 -4.63 7.37 -3.08
N GLY A 50 -3.80 6.43 -2.63
CA GLY A 50 -3.30 6.37 -1.26
C GLY A 50 -4.34 5.94 -0.22
N LYS A 51 -5.56 5.56 -0.65
CA LYS A 51 -6.64 5.19 0.28
C LYS A 51 -6.23 4.03 1.19
N SER A 52 -5.78 2.92 0.62
CA SER A 52 -5.34 1.74 1.38
C SER A 52 -4.20 2.06 2.33
N THR A 53 -3.22 2.81 1.85
CA THR A 53 -2.08 3.24 2.66
C THR A 53 -2.54 4.09 3.84
N ASN A 54 -3.42 5.08 3.62
CA ASN A 54 -3.95 5.93 4.69
C ASN A 54 -4.75 5.11 5.71
N GLU A 55 -5.59 4.17 5.28
CA GLU A 55 -6.32 3.27 6.18
C GLU A 55 -5.38 2.50 7.12
N CYS A 56 -4.27 1.98 6.58
CA CYS A 56 -3.25 1.28 7.38
C CYS A 56 -2.48 2.23 8.31
N LEU A 57 -2.12 3.43 7.84
CA LEU A 57 -1.43 4.43 8.66
C LEU A 57 -2.29 4.89 9.83
N GLU A 58 -3.60 5.06 9.65
CA GLU A 58 -4.52 5.37 10.75
C GLU A 58 -4.51 4.27 11.84
N LYS A 59 -4.40 3.02 11.44
CA LYS A 59 -4.28 1.88 12.39
C LYS A 59 -2.91 1.82 13.09
N LEU A 60 -1.88 2.42 12.53
CA LEU A 60 -0.57 2.54 13.15
C LEU A 60 -0.48 3.71 14.16
N LYS A 61 -1.28 4.77 13.99
CA LYS A 61 -1.24 5.96 14.86
C LYS A 61 -1.35 5.70 16.35
N PRO A 62 -2.26 4.83 16.82
CA PRO A 62 -2.36 4.56 18.25
C PRO A 62 -1.20 3.75 18.83
N LEU A 63 -0.34 3.19 17.96
CA LEU A 63 0.81 2.42 18.37
C LEU A 63 1.97 3.37 18.63
N ASN A 64 2.64 3.19 19.77
CA ASN A 64 3.84 3.96 20.09
C ASN A 64 5.04 3.46 19.28
N ILE A 65 5.12 3.86 17.99
CA ILE A 65 6.14 3.43 17.04
C ILE A 65 6.82 4.63 16.38
N ASN A 66 7.98 4.41 15.80
CA ASN A 66 8.67 5.37 14.98
C ASN A 66 8.47 5.01 13.49
N LEU A 67 7.51 5.66 12.83
CA LEU A 67 7.28 5.47 11.40
C LEU A 67 8.35 6.21 10.59
N LEU A 68 9.24 5.47 9.95
CA LEU A 68 10.37 6.00 9.18
C LEU A 68 9.92 6.63 7.84
N GLY A 69 8.84 6.14 7.28
CA GLY A 69 8.29 6.60 6.00
C GLY A 69 7.53 5.50 5.27
N ILE A 70 7.25 5.76 4.00
CA ILE A 70 6.50 4.89 3.11
C ILE A 70 7.41 4.55 1.92
N ALA A 71 7.51 3.27 1.59
CA ALA A 71 8.18 2.79 0.39
C ALA A 71 7.17 2.13 -0.54
N ALA A 72 7.30 2.33 -1.86
CA ALA A 72 6.47 1.67 -2.84
C ALA A 72 7.31 1.10 -3.98
N ILE A 73 6.84 0.04 -4.63
CA ILE A 73 7.44 -0.41 -5.88
C ILE A 73 7.05 0.57 -6.98
N VAL A 74 5.76 0.89 -7.09
CA VAL A 74 5.24 1.83 -8.09
C VAL A 74 4.43 2.93 -7.40
N ASP A 75 4.79 4.18 -7.68
CA ASP A 75 3.99 5.35 -7.31
C ASP A 75 3.30 5.91 -8.58
N ARG A 76 1.99 5.84 -8.60
CA ARG A 76 1.12 6.40 -9.64
C ARG A 76 0.37 7.64 -9.17
N SER A 77 0.71 8.16 -8.01
CA SER A 77 0.07 9.35 -7.47
C SER A 77 0.60 10.61 -8.15
N ASN A 78 -0.31 11.47 -8.60
CA ASN A 78 0.04 12.76 -9.20
C ASN A 78 0.24 13.85 -8.15
N HIS A 79 0.03 13.54 -6.87
CA HIS A 79 0.05 14.50 -5.78
C HIS A 79 0.84 13.99 -4.58
N LYS A 80 1.29 14.92 -3.76
CA LYS A 80 1.86 14.61 -2.45
C LYS A 80 0.75 14.17 -1.49
N LEU A 81 0.41 12.88 -1.52
CA LEU A 81 -0.70 12.31 -0.75
C LEU A 81 -0.46 12.27 0.76
N PHE A 82 0.81 12.16 1.16
CA PHE A 82 1.20 11.95 2.56
C PHE A 82 2.05 13.13 3.01
N LYS A 83 1.39 14.20 3.50
CA LYS A 83 2.06 15.48 3.84
C LYS A 83 3.12 15.33 4.93
N ASP A 84 2.89 14.41 5.86
CA ASP A 84 3.73 14.24 7.05
C ASP A 84 4.71 13.06 6.93
N HIS A 85 4.72 12.38 5.79
CA HIS A 85 5.56 11.22 5.58
C HIS A 85 6.37 11.30 4.29
N ASN A 86 7.62 10.87 4.36
CA ASN A 86 8.44 10.70 3.17
C ASN A 86 7.99 9.46 2.41
N VAL A 87 7.73 9.63 1.11
CA VAL A 87 7.42 8.53 0.19
C VAL A 87 8.58 8.36 -0.76
N ILE A 88 9.10 7.14 -0.85
CA ILE A 88 10.09 6.72 -1.84
C ILE A 88 9.52 5.61 -2.70
N SER A 89 9.79 5.61 -3.98
CA SER A 89 9.36 4.55 -4.90
C SER A 89 10.48 4.15 -5.84
N VAL A 90 10.43 2.89 -6.27
CA VAL A 90 11.36 2.38 -7.29
C VAL A 90 11.00 2.97 -8.65
N LEU A 91 9.71 3.08 -8.96
CA LEU A 91 9.22 3.61 -10.21
C LEU A 91 8.08 4.61 -9.94
N LYS A 92 8.16 5.77 -10.58
CA LYS A 92 7.08 6.74 -10.61
C LYS A 92 6.47 6.79 -12.01
N LEU A 93 5.15 6.61 -12.10
CA LEU A 93 4.40 6.61 -13.34
C LEU A 93 3.30 7.66 -13.28
N ASP A 94 3.29 8.55 -14.27
CA ASP A 94 2.19 9.47 -14.47
C ASP A 94 1.17 8.80 -15.42
N ILE A 95 0.13 8.23 -14.85
CA ILE A 95 -0.94 7.56 -15.60
C ILE A 95 -2.22 8.36 -15.38
N PRO A 96 -2.79 8.96 -16.42
CA PRO A 96 -4.00 9.73 -16.29
C PRO A 96 -5.17 8.86 -15.80
N ILE A 97 -5.97 9.43 -14.93
CA ILE A 97 -7.21 8.82 -14.43
C ILE A 97 -8.35 9.66 -14.97
N TYR A 98 -9.28 9.01 -15.66
CA TYR A 98 -10.46 9.65 -16.26
C TYR A 98 -11.72 9.28 -15.49
N ASP A 99 -12.67 10.23 -15.45
CA ASP A 99 -14.03 9.93 -15.01
C ASP A 99 -14.72 9.01 -16.04
N PRO A 100 -15.34 7.90 -15.62
CA PRO A 100 -16.05 6.99 -16.52
C PRO A 100 -17.15 7.67 -17.36
N ASN A 101 -17.71 8.78 -16.85
CA ASN A 101 -18.73 9.55 -17.56
C ASN A 101 -18.16 10.65 -18.48
N ASN A 102 -16.84 10.83 -18.48
CA ASN A 102 -16.15 11.85 -19.27
C ASN A 102 -14.83 11.31 -19.82
N LEU A 103 -14.92 10.25 -20.60
CA LEU A 103 -13.76 9.62 -21.23
C LEU A 103 -13.38 10.39 -22.50
N PRO A 104 -12.08 10.46 -22.83
CA PRO A 104 -11.64 10.87 -24.16
C PRO A 104 -12.24 10.01 -25.27
N ASP A 105 -12.46 10.60 -26.45
CA ASP A 105 -13.16 9.94 -27.58
C ASP A 105 -12.50 8.65 -28.05
N ASP A 106 -11.17 8.55 -27.95
CA ASP A 106 -10.39 7.36 -28.26
C ASP A 106 -10.61 6.23 -27.26
N LEU A 107 -10.73 6.56 -25.97
CA LEU A 107 -10.98 5.59 -24.90
C LEU A 107 -12.47 5.16 -24.85
N ASN A 108 -13.37 6.07 -25.17
CA ASN A 108 -14.81 5.79 -25.14
C ASN A 108 -15.23 4.72 -26.17
N LYS A 109 -14.42 4.50 -27.21
CA LYS A 109 -14.63 3.46 -28.23
C LYS A 109 -14.14 2.08 -27.84
N ILE A 110 -13.36 1.99 -26.76
CA ILE A 110 -12.76 0.73 -26.30
C ILE A 110 -13.67 0.13 -25.23
N PRO A 111 -14.17 -1.11 -25.40
CA PRO A 111 -14.98 -1.73 -24.36
C PRO A 111 -14.13 -1.95 -23.11
N ALA A 112 -14.68 -1.54 -21.95
CA ALA A 112 -14.02 -1.77 -20.67
C ALA A 112 -13.92 -3.28 -20.39
N THR A 113 -12.71 -3.76 -20.18
CA THR A 113 -12.46 -5.13 -19.78
C THR A 113 -11.82 -5.16 -18.40
N LYS A 114 -12.28 -6.06 -17.53
CA LYS A 114 -11.71 -6.21 -16.21
C LYS A 114 -10.40 -6.98 -16.30
N PRO A 115 -9.26 -6.39 -15.94
CA PRO A 115 -8.02 -7.15 -15.83
C PRO A 115 -8.04 -8.00 -14.56
N GLY A 116 -7.61 -9.26 -14.67
CA GLY A 116 -7.40 -10.15 -13.53
C GLY A 116 -8.53 -11.13 -13.24
N SER A 117 -8.27 -12.01 -12.28
CA SER A 117 -9.09 -13.20 -11.99
C SER A 117 -10.20 -13.00 -10.95
N ARG A 118 -10.36 -11.80 -10.38
CA ARG A 118 -11.46 -11.56 -9.42
C ARG A 118 -12.78 -11.44 -10.14
N VAL A 119 -13.67 -12.39 -9.90
CA VAL A 119 -15.08 -12.27 -10.28
C VAL A 119 -15.70 -11.18 -9.39
N ILE A 120 -16.51 -10.29 -10.00
CA ILE A 120 -17.28 -9.28 -9.28
C ILE A 120 -18.51 -9.95 -8.71
#